data_ac23ac55904ec540e76b23beb8408078
#
_entry.id   ac23ac55904ec540e76b23beb8408078
#
_cell.length_a   1.000
_cell.length_b   1.000
_cell.length_c   1.000
_cell.angle_alpha   90.00
_cell.angle_beta   90.00
_cell.angle_gamma   90.00
#
_symmetry.space_group_name_H-M   'P 1'
#
loop_
_entity.id
_entity.type
_entity.pdbx_description
1 polymer ?
#
loop_
_entity_poly.entity_id
_entity_poly.type
_entity_poly.pdbx_seq_one_letter_code
_entity_poly.pdbx_strand_id
1 'polypeptide(L)'
;MADRVRRPEYKHGVLVVYIAALFVQVLDATIVNVALPALAEEFAVSVTEVDAAAIAFSVALAVSIPPAGWLSDRYGSKTIFLGSLALFTAASALCGAAATLDQLVAFRILQGVGAGLITPVGSAMLFRAFPLEERAVAANAVLSVAVIAPAMGPVVGGAIVDNASWRWIFFINVPIGVVALVLGALWLRNDESAPAGRFDVPGFVLSSLGLAGVVFAVSIAPDVGWLDPLTLVCGLGGLAAFAVLVPLQLRLDNPLLHLGLFRERLFRTFNLVGIFFYAGFIGLLIVLTLYLQTHRGYSAFEAGLTQAPQAVGVFLLSNLAGRRLYRRFGPRPMFIGGTFGALVFTGVLVFVSASTPLWLIGAFMFLRGVSVGTVFLPMQTAIYSNIADAQLSRA
;
A
#
# COMPACT_ATOMS: atom_id res chain seq x y z
N MET A 1 3.15 -24.51 -34.89
CA MET A 1 4.16 -23.48 -34.67
C MET A 1 3.66 -22.58 -33.56
N ALA A 2 3.81 -22.97 -32.29
CA ALA A 2 3.48 -22.13 -31.15
C ALA A 2 4.74 -21.36 -30.79
N ASP A 3 4.72 -20.08 -31.07
CA ASP A 3 5.77 -19.12 -30.77
C ASP A 3 6.05 -19.19 -29.25
N ARG A 4 7.25 -19.67 -28.90
CA ARG A 4 7.71 -19.69 -27.50
C ARG A 4 7.80 -18.24 -27.05
N VAL A 5 6.79 -17.77 -26.32
CA VAL A 5 6.91 -16.53 -25.53
C VAL A 5 8.24 -16.66 -24.77
N ARG A 6 9.24 -15.88 -25.15
CA ARG A 6 10.55 -15.88 -24.49
C ARG A 6 10.32 -15.66 -23.00
N ARG A 7 10.56 -16.70 -22.19
CA ARG A 7 10.43 -16.57 -20.73
C ARG A 7 11.46 -15.53 -20.27
N PRO A 8 11.04 -14.45 -19.61
CA PRO A 8 12.00 -13.51 -19.07
C PRO A 8 12.86 -14.22 -18.02
N GLU A 9 14.04 -13.67 -17.75
CA GLU A 9 14.84 -14.11 -16.61
C GLU A 9 13.97 -14.08 -15.36
N TYR A 10 13.97 -15.14 -14.53
CA TYR A 10 13.01 -15.37 -13.45
C TYR A 10 12.76 -14.12 -12.58
N LYS A 11 13.84 -13.41 -12.20
CA LYS A 11 13.75 -12.18 -11.39
C LYS A 11 12.91 -11.09 -12.05
N HIS A 12 13.00 -10.90 -13.37
CA HIS A 12 12.21 -9.91 -14.09
C HIS A 12 10.74 -10.34 -14.21
N GLY A 13 10.48 -11.65 -14.33
CA GLY A 13 9.11 -12.18 -14.29
C GLY A 13 8.43 -11.91 -12.96
N VAL A 14 9.12 -12.16 -11.84
CA VAL A 14 8.62 -11.85 -10.49
C VAL A 14 8.34 -10.36 -10.34
N LEU A 15 9.28 -9.50 -10.77
CA LEU A 15 9.14 -8.05 -10.68
C LEU A 15 7.90 -7.54 -11.43
N VAL A 16 7.72 -7.95 -12.69
CA VAL A 16 6.60 -7.48 -13.53
C VAL A 16 5.25 -7.91 -12.94
N VAL A 17 5.13 -9.18 -12.52
CA VAL A 17 3.89 -9.71 -11.97
C VAL A 17 3.56 -9.04 -10.64
N TYR A 18 4.56 -8.85 -9.77
CA TYR A 18 4.34 -8.18 -8.49
C TYR A 18 3.98 -6.70 -8.67
N ILE A 19 4.66 -5.97 -9.57
CA ILE A 19 4.34 -4.57 -9.88
C ILE A 19 2.90 -4.44 -10.40
N ALA A 20 2.46 -5.32 -11.30
CA ALA A 20 1.10 -5.29 -11.81
C ALA A 20 0.05 -5.53 -10.71
N ALA A 21 0.29 -6.52 -9.83
CA ALA A 21 -0.58 -6.81 -8.70
C ALA A 21 -0.62 -5.66 -7.67
N LEU A 22 0.54 -5.09 -7.35
CA LEU A 22 0.64 -3.94 -6.44
C LEU A 22 -0.04 -2.70 -7.03
N PHE A 23 0.10 -2.47 -8.34
CA PHE A 23 -0.52 -1.33 -9.02
C PHE A 23 -2.04 -1.37 -8.87
N VAL A 24 -2.68 -2.50 -9.20
CA VAL A 24 -4.15 -2.61 -9.08
C VAL A 24 -4.61 -2.52 -7.63
N GLN A 25 -3.86 -3.11 -6.69
CA GLN A 25 -4.17 -3.04 -5.26
C GLN A 25 -4.15 -1.60 -4.74
N VAL A 26 -3.11 -0.83 -5.07
CA VAL A 26 -2.93 0.54 -4.56
C VAL A 26 -3.85 1.52 -5.30
N LEU A 27 -4.07 1.33 -6.60
CA LEU A 27 -5.03 2.09 -7.37
C LEU A 27 -6.43 1.91 -6.82
N ASP A 28 -6.85 0.66 -6.57
CA ASP A 28 -8.18 0.32 -6.01
C ASP A 28 -8.42 0.99 -4.67
N ALA A 29 -7.43 1.01 -3.78
CA ALA A 29 -7.54 1.65 -2.47
C ALA A 29 -7.80 3.17 -2.55
N THR A 30 -7.45 3.82 -3.65
CA THR A 30 -7.57 5.28 -3.81
C THR A 30 -8.69 5.71 -4.75
N ILE A 31 -8.96 4.90 -5.77
CA ILE A 31 -9.95 5.22 -6.80
C ILE A 31 -11.39 5.24 -6.24
N VAL A 32 -11.69 4.39 -5.26
CA VAL A 32 -13.02 4.28 -4.63
C VAL A 32 -13.43 5.57 -3.92
N ASN A 33 -12.48 6.28 -3.32
CA ASN A 33 -12.77 7.53 -2.62
C ASN A 33 -13.39 8.62 -3.54
N VAL A 34 -13.05 8.58 -4.83
CA VAL A 34 -13.62 9.51 -5.82
C VAL A 34 -15.07 9.14 -6.15
N ALA A 35 -15.43 7.88 -6.05
CA ALA A 35 -16.75 7.38 -6.40
C ALA A 35 -17.75 7.42 -5.23
N LEU A 36 -17.33 7.78 -4.00
CA LEU A 36 -18.22 7.79 -2.82
C LEU A 36 -19.51 8.58 -3.04
N PRO A 37 -19.50 9.79 -3.64
CA PRO A 37 -20.75 10.51 -3.91
C PRO A 37 -21.67 9.79 -4.89
N ALA A 38 -21.14 9.24 -5.97
CA ALA A 38 -21.91 8.49 -6.96
C ALA A 38 -22.50 7.18 -6.40
N LEU A 39 -21.76 6.52 -5.51
CA LEU A 39 -22.23 5.34 -4.78
C LEU A 39 -23.34 5.68 -3.80
N ALA A 40 -23.23 6.81 -3.09
CA ALA A 40 -24.25 7.30 -2.17
C ALA A 40 -25.57 7.60 -2.89
N GLU A 41 -25.50 8.22 -4.06
CA GLU A 41 -26.66 8.48 -4.92
C GLU A 41 -27.29 7.18 -5.46
N GLU A 42 -26.48 6.25 -5.97
CA GLU A 42 -26.97 4.96 -6.53
C GLU A 42 -27.68 4.11 -5.47
N PHE A 43 -27.13 4.01 -4.26
CA PHE A 43 -27.70 3.20 -3.19
C PHE A 43 -28.72 3.96 -2.33
N ALA A 44 -28.96 5.25 -2.60
CA ALA A 44 -29.87 6.14 -1.86
C ALA A 44 -29.55 6.18 -0.34
N VAL A 45 -28.27 6.28 0.00
CA VAL A 45 -27.74 6.33 1.37
C VAL A 45 -26.81 7.53 1.55
N SER A 46 -26.39 7.82 2.78
CA SER A 46 -25.41 8.88 3.04
C SER A 46 -23.99 8.48 2.58
N VAL A 47 -23.13 9.47 2.30
CA VAL A 47 -21.72 9.23 1.96
C VAL A 47 -21.00 8.50 3.09
N THR A 48 -21.33 8.80 4.34
CA THR A 48 -20.78 8.13 5.53
C THR A 48 -21.14 6.63 5.57
N GLU A 49 -22.37 6.27 5.16
CA GLU A 49 -22.77 4.84 5.08
C GLU A 49 -21.99 4.10 3.97
N VAL A 50 -21.76 4.75 2.83
CA VAL A 50 -20.95 4.16 1.73
C VAL A 50 -19.49 3.99 2.14
N ASP A 51 -18.93 4.88 2.96
CA ASP A 51 -17.54 4.80 3.42
C ASP A 51 -17.26 3.50 4.20
N ALA A 52 -18.30 2.85 4.74
CA ALA A 52 -18.20 1.51 5.32
C ALA A 52 -17.56 0.50 4.35
N ALA A 53 -17.74 0.64 3.03
CA ALA A 53 -17.11 -0.22 2.03
C ALA A 53 -15.58 0.00 1.95
N ALA A 54 -15.10 1.23 2.08
CA ALA A 54 -13.68 1.56 2.12
C ALA A 54 -13.04 1.12 3.46
N ILE A 55 -13.76 1.32 4.57
CA ILE A 55 -13.35 0.88 5.91
C ILE A 55 -13.23 -0.65 5.93
N ALA A 56 -14.25 -1.37 5.45
CA ALA A 56 -14.28 -2.83 5.42
C ALA A 56 -13.10 -3.41 4.62
N PHE A 57 -12.77 -2.83 3.48
CA PHE A 57 -11.59 -3.19 2.70
C PHE A 57 -10.31 -2.97 3.50
N SER A 58 -10.14 -1.81 4.12
CA SER A 58 -8.94 -1.43 4.86
C SER A 58 -8.72 -2.33 6.09
N VAL A 59 -9.78 -2.65 6.83
CA VAL A 59 -9.74 -3.57 7.98
C VAL A 59 -9.38 -4.97 7.52
N ALA A 60 -10.04 -5.50 6.47
CA ALA A 60 -9.78 -6.83 5.95
C ALA A 60 -8.36 -6.97 5.40
N LEU A 61 -7.86 -5.93 4.72
CA LEU A 61 -6.47 -5.86 4.26
C LEU A 61 -5.51 -5.94 5.45
N ALA A 62 -5.70 -5.12 6.48
CA ALA A 62 -4.82 -5.07 7.63
C ALA A 62 -4.79 -6.42 8.39
N VAL A 63 -5.95 -7.04 8.62
CA VAL A 63 -6.09 -8.35 9.29
C VAL A 63 -5.41 -9.47 8.49
N SER A 64 -5.32 -9.35 7.17
CA SER A 64 -4.76 -10.38 6.30
C SER A 64 -3.24 -10.33 6.16
N ILE A 65 -2.58 -9.24 6.59
CA ILE A 65 -1.11 -9.12 6.52
C ILE A 65 -0.38 -10.10 7.45
N PRO A 66 -0.71 -10.24 8.74
CA PRO A 66 0.04 -11.07 9.66
C PRO A 66 0.20 -12.54 9.25
N PRO A 67 -0.82 -13.26 8.74
CA PRO A 67 -0.69 -14.66 8.38
C PRO A 67 0.07 -14.91 7.07
N ALA A 68 0.40 -13.87 6.29
CA ALA A 68 0.96 -13.99 4.95
C ALA A 68 2.28 -14.78 4.91
N GLY A 69 3.17 -14.55 5.87
CA GLY A 69 4.46 -15.25 5.97
C GLY A 69 4.26 -16.75 6.21
N TRP A 70 3.45 -17.11 7.21
CA TRP A 70 3.17 -18.51 7.52
C TRP A 70 2.46 -19.22 6.36
N LEU A 71 1.47 -18.59 5.75
CA LEU A 71 0.77 -19.13 4.57
C LEU A 71 1.74 -19.38 3.41
N SER A 72 2.64 -18.42 3.16
CA SER A 72 3.67 -18.52 2.11
C SER A 72 4.64 -19.66 2.37
N ASP A 73 5.11 -19.83 3.62
CA ASP A 73 6.00 -20.93 4.01
C ASP A 73 5.30 -22.30 3.91
N ARG A 74 4.00 -22.37 4.28
CA ARG A 74 3.23 -23.62 4.31
C ARG A 74 2.79 -24.10 2.94
N TYR A 75 2.32 -23.20 2.09
CA TYR A 75 1.66 -23.54 0.82
C TYR A 75 2.47 -23.09 -0.41
N GLY A 76 3.62 -22.46 -0.19
CA GLY A 76 4.48 -21.88 -1.26
C GLY A 76 4.06 -20.49 -1.68
N SER A 77 5.04 -19.61 -1.88
CA SER A 77 4.82 -18.20 -2.17
C SER A 77 4.04 -17.97 -3.48
N LYS A 78 4.32 -18.74 -4.54
CA LYS A 78 3.58 -18.66 -5.80
C LYS A 78 2.09 -18.95 -5.61
N THR A 79 1.76 -20.03 -4.89
CA THR A 79 0.38 -20.47 -4.68
C THR A 79 -0.41 -19.40 -3.93
N ILE A 80 0.15 -18.88 -2.84
CA ILE A 80 -0.51 -17.84 -2.02
C ILE A 80 -0.62 -16.55 -2.81
N PHE A 81 0.43 -16.11 -3.51
CA PHE A 81 0.41 -14.89 -4.30
C PHE A 81 -0.65 -14.93 -5.41
N LEU A 82 -0.68 -16.01 -6.20
CA LEU A 82 -1.66 -16.15 -7.28
C LEU A 82 -3.08 -16.34 -6.74
N GLY A 83 -3.25 -17.08 -5.65
CA GLY A 83 -4.55 -17.23 -4.97
C GLY A 83 -5.08 -15.89 -4.45
N SER A 84 -4.20 -15.08 -3.84
CA SER A 84 -4.54 -13.75 -3.34
C SER A 84 -4.91 -12.79 -4.47
N LEU A 85 -4.14 -12.80 -5.56
CA LEU A 85 -4.43 -11.99 -6.74
C LEU A 85 -5.72 -12.43 -7.45
N ALA A 86 -5.99 -13.74 -7.51
CA ALA A 86 -7.23 -14.28 -8.04
C ALA A 86 -8.44 -13.87 -7.19
N LEU A 87 -8.32 -13.98 -5.85
CA LEU A 87 -9.35 -13.53 -4.92
C LEU A 87 -9.62 -12.03 -5.07
N PHE A 88 -8.56 -11.19 -5.11
CA PHE A 88 -8.67 -9.75 -5.32
C PHE A 88 -9.39 -9.43 -6.64
N THR A 89 -8.97 -10.06 -7.73
CA THR A 89 -9.52 -9.82 -9.08
C THR A 89 -10.98 -10.25 -9.18
N ALA A 90 -11.33 -11.43 -8.64
CA ALA A 90 -12.70 -11.92 -8.62
C ALA A 90 -13.59 -11.04 -7.71
N ALA A 91 -13.11 -10.68 -6.52
CA ALA A 91 -13.83 -9.79 -5.61
C ALA A 91 -14.04 -8.40 -6.23
N SER A 92 -13.06 -7.88 -7.00
CA SER A 92 -13.21 -6.63 -7.74
C SER A 92 -14.32 -6.71 -8.78
N ALA A 93 -14.40 -7.82 -9.53
CA ALA A 93 -15.51 -8.04 -10.45
C ALA A 93 -16.87 -8.09 -9.72
N LEU A 94 -16.93 -8.74 -8.55
CA LEU A 94 -18.13 -8.78 -7.72
C LEU A 94 -18.51 -7.40 -7.18
N CYS A 95 -17.54 -6.57 -6.76
CA CYS A 95 -17.80 -5.18 -6.36
C CYS A 95 -18.46 -4.38 -7.49
N GLY A 96 -17.95 -4.49 -8.72
CA GLY A 96 -18.55 -3.84 -9.89
C GLY A 96 -19.95 -4.38 -10.25
N ALA A 97 -20.30 -5.59 -9.84
CA ALA A 97 -21.60 -6.20 -10.04
C ALA A 97 -22.56 -6.04 -8.84
N ALA A 98 -22.15 -5.38 -7.76
CA ALA A 98 -22.97 -5.24 -6.56
C ALA A 98 -24.27 -4.49 -6.85
N ALA A 99 -25.38 -5.02 -6.33
CA ALA A 99 -26.71 -4.46 -6.46
C ALA A 99 -27.15 -3.71 -5.17
N THR A 100 -26.52 -3.99 -4.04
CA THR A 100 -26.79 -3.33 -2.73
C THR A 100 -25.49 -2.92 -2.04
N LEU A 101 -25.59 -1.98 -1.12
CA LEU A 101 -24.44 -1.57 -0.30
C LEU A 101 -23.88 -2.74 0.52
N ASP A 102 -24.73 -3.57 1.11
CA ASP A 102 -24.28 -4.74 1.90
C ASP A 102 -23.47 -5.73 1.06
N GLN A 103 -23.89 -5.96 -0.20
CA GLN A 103 -23.11 -6.78 -1.14
C GLN A 103 -21.77 -6.14 -1.45
N LEU A 104 -21.74 -4.82 -1.68
CA LEU A 104 -20.50 -4.10 -1.92
C LEU A 104 -19.57 -4.23 -0.73
N VAL A 105 -20.05 -4.01 0.48
CA VAL A 105 -19.25 -4.15 1.73
C VAL A 105 -18.70 -5.58 1.86
N ALA A 106 -19.53 -6.61 1.66
CA ALA A 106 -19.10 -8.00 1.73
C ALA A 106 -18.02 -8.33 0.68
N PHE A 107 -18.19 -7.85 -0.55
CA PHE A 107 -17.20 -8.06 -1.61
C PHE A 107 -15.92 -7.26 -1.38
N ARG A 108 -16.01 -6.07 -0.76
CA ARG A 108 -14.85 -5.29 -0.32
C ARG A 108 -14.05 -5.99 0.76
N ILE A 109 -14.69 -6.73 1.69
CA ILE A 109 -14.00 -7.58 2.66
C ILE A 109 -13.19 -8.66 1.93
N LEU A 110 -13.79 -9.38 1.00
CA LEU A 110 -13.10 -10.41 0.21
C LEU A 110 -11.93 -9.83 -0.59
N GLN A 111 -12.13 -8.68 -1.20
CA GLN A 111 -11.10 -7.97 -1.95
C GLN A 111 -9.95 -7.53 -1.04
N GLY A 112 -10.26 -7.02 0.17
CA GLY A 112 -9.28 -6.65 1.19
C GLY A 112 -8.44 -7.84 1.66
N VAL A 113 -9.05 -9.01 1.85
CA VAL A 113 -8.31 -10.26 2.17
C VAL A 113 -7.31 -10.60 1.09
N GLY A 114 -7.70 -10.55 -0.19
CA GLY A 114 -6.78 -10.75 -1.31
C GLY A 114 -5.65 -9.72 -1.31
N ALA A 115 -5.99 -8.44 -1.19
CA ALA A 115 -5.04 -7.33 -1.17
C ALA A 115 -4.00 -7.43 -0.06
N GLY A 116 -4.42 -7.78 1.17
CA GLY A 116 -3.55 -7.85 2.34
C GLY A 116 -2.43 -8.91 2.24
N LEU A 117 -2.62 -9.94 1.42
CA LEU A 117 -1.62 -10.98 1.18
C LEU A 117 -0.67 -10.66 0.01
N ILE A 118 -1.10 -9.85 -0.98
CA ILE A 118 -0.30 -9.54 -2.19
C ILE A 118 1.03 -8.90 -1.82
N THR A 119 1.01 -7.85 -0.99
CA THR A 119 2.23 -7.05 -0.70
C THR A 119 3.29 -7.84 0.07
N PRO A 120 3.01 -8.50 1.21
CA PRO A 120 4.05 -9.22 1.95
C PRO A 120 4.58 -10.43 1.18
N VAL A 121 3.70 -11.20 0.52
CA VAL A 121 4.13 -12.38 -0.26
C VAL A 121 4.91 -11.95 -1.50
N GLY A 122 4.43 -10.93 -2.22
CA GLY A 122 5.10 -10.41 -3.42
C GLY A 122 6.48 -9.81 -3.12
N SER A 123 6.62 -9.06 -2.02
CA SER A 123 7.92 -8.52 -1.59
C SER A 123 8.89 -9.61 -1.19
N ALA A 124 8.45 -10.64 -0.46
CA ALA A 124 9.28 -11.79 -0.11
C ALA A 124 9.78 -12.54 -1.36
N MET A 125 8.89 -12.80 -2.34
CA MET A 125 9.27 -13.40 -3.62
C MET A 125 10.29 -12.54 -4.38
N LEU A 126 10.10 -11.23 -4.39
CA LEU A 126 11.00 -10.29 -5.06
C LEU A 126 12.40 -10.35 -4.45
N PHE A 127 12.53 -10.24 -3.13
CA PHE A 127 13.82 -10.24 -2.45
C PHE A 127 14.53 -11.59 -2.52
N ARG A 128 13.80 -12.71 -2.63
CA ARG A 128 14.39 -14.04 -2.90
C ARG A 128 14.88 -14.17 -4.35
N ALA A 129 14.17 -13.56 -5.32
CA ALA A 129 14.52 -13.66 -6.73
C ALA A 129 15.72 -12.78 -7.14
N PHE A 130 15.98 -11.68 -6.42
CA PHE A 130 17.02 -10.72 -6.73
C PHE A 130 18.25 -10.92 -5.83
N PRO A 131 19.49 -10.97 -6.41
CA PRO A 131 20.72 -10.95 -5.64
C PRO A 131 20.83 -9.65 -4.82
N LEU A 132 21.60 -9.68 -3.74
CA LEU A 132 21.67 -8.58 -2.75
C LEU A 132 22.00 -7.23 -3.39
N GLU A 133 22.90 -7.23 -4.39
CA GLU A 133 23.36 -6.04 -5.10
C GLU A 133 22.26 -5.39 -5.97
N GLU A 134 21.25 -6.16 -6.38
CA GLU A 134 20.15 -5.70 -7.23
C GLU A 134 18.85 -5.45 -6.47
N ARG A 135 18.74 -5.88 -5.21
CA ARG A 135 17.51 -5.72 -4.40
C ARG A 135 17.05 -4.27 -4.29
N ALA A 136 17.99 -3.35 -4.15
CA ALA A 136 17.67 -1.92 -4.09
C ALA A 136 17.01 -1.39 -5.37
N VAL A 137 17.38 -1.96 -6.53
CA VAL A 137 16.80 -1.58 -7.82
C VAL A 137 15.38 -2.10 -7.95
N ALA A 138 15.20 -3.38 -7.58
CA ALA A 138 13.88 -4.00 -7.59
C ALA A 138 12.93 -3.30 -6.61
N ALA A 139 13.39 -3.00 -5.39
CA ALA A 139 12.64 -2.24 -4.41
C ALA A 139 12.24 -0.84 -4.92
N ASN A 140 13.14 -0.12 -5.61
CA ASN A 140 12.81 1.17 -6.20
C ASN A 140 11.74 1.09 -7.30
N ALA A 141 11.75 0.04 -8.12
CA ALA A 141 10.71 -0.16 -9.12
C ALA A 141 9.33 -0.36 -8.47
N VAL A 142 9.26 -1.19 -7.43
CA VAL A 142 8.04 -1.42 -6.63
C VAL A 142 7.57 -0.12 -5.98
N LEU A 143 8.49 0.63 -5.39
CA LEU A 143 8.18 1.89 -4.74
C LEU A 143 7.67 2.95 -5.71
N SER A 144 8.22 3.01 -6.93
CA SER A 144 7.73 3.92 -7.97
C SER A 144 6.24 3.68 -8.22
N VAL A 145 5.81 2.43 -8.25
CA VAL A 145 4.39 2.07 -8.41
C VAL A 145 3.57 2.47 -7.19
N ALA A 146 4.08 2.22 -5.99
CA ALA A 146 3.40 2.60 -4.74
C ALA A 146 3.18 4.12 -4.61
N VAL A 147 3.98 4.94 -5.33
CA VAL A 147 3.82 6.41 -5.38
C VAL A 147 2.94 6.86 -6.54
N ILE A 148 3.08 6.22 -7.71
CA ILE A 148 2.34 6.61 -8.93
C ILE A 148 0.87 6.18 -8.83
N ALA A 149 0.59 4.98 -8.37
CA ALA A 149 -0.76 4.44 -8.34
C ALA A 149 -1.75 5.27 -7.50
N PRO A 150 -1.42 5.76 -6.29
CA PRO A 150 -2.31 6.65 -5.54
C PRO A 150 -2.60 7.97 -6.26
N ALA A 151 -1.60 8.52 -6.96
CA ALA A 151 -1.78 9.77 -7.72
C ALA A 151 -2.67 9.57 -8.95
N MET A 152 -2.70 8.36 -9.52
CA MET A 152 -3.58 8.02 -10.63
C MET A 152 -5.03 7.80 -10.21
N GLY A 153 -5.28 7.41 -8.94
CA GLY A 153 -6.62 7.13 -8.43
C GLY A 153 -7.63 8.26 -8.72
N PRO A 154 -7.40 9.50 -8.27
CA PRO A 154 -8.29 10.62 -8.55
C PRO A 154 -8.43 10.94 -10.04
N VAL A 155 -7.34 10.83 -10.81
CA VAL A 155 -7.35 11.13 -12.26
C VAL A 155 -8.18 10.10 -13.02
N VAL A 156 -7.89 8.83 -12.83
CA VAL A 156 -8.58 7.73 -13.50
C VAL A 156 -9.99 7.56 -12.96
N GLY A 157 -10.17 7.67 -11.64
CA GLY A 157 -11.47 7.56 -10.97
C GLY A 157 -12.42 8.68 -11.39
N GLY A 158 -11.95 9.93 -11.39
CA GLY A 158 -12.73 11.08 -11.85
C GLY A 158 -13.13 10.92 -13.32
N ALA A 159 -12.19 10.56 -14.20
CA ALA A 159 -12.51 10.34 -15.60
C ALA A 159 -13.54 9.22 -15.82
N ILE A 160 -13.50 8.15 -15.01
CA ILE A 160 -14.48 7.05 -15.08
C ILE A 160 -15.84 7.51 -14.57
N VAL A 161 -15.91 8.14 -13.40
CA VAL A 161 -17.17 8.54 -12.76
C VAL A 161 -17.87 9.63 -13.58
N ASP A 162 -17.13 10.58 -14.14
CA ASP A 162 -17.68 11.67 -14.95
C ASP A 162 -18.21 11.21 -16.32
N ASN A 163 -17.67 10.12 -16.91
CA ASN A 163 -18.00 9.71 -18.27
C ASN A 163 -18.62 8.30 -18.38
N ALA A 164 -18.67 7.53 -17.27
CA ALA A 164 -19.15 6.16 -17.23
C ALA A 164 -19.80 5.83 -15.88
N SER A 165 -20.26 4.59 -15.72
CA SER A 165 -20.76 4.14 -14.42
C SER A 165 -19.61 3.94 -13.42
N TRP A 166 -19.85 4.26 -12.13
CA TRP A 166 -18.94 3.98 -11.02
C TRP A 166 -18.46 2.51 -10.98
N ARG A 167 -19.23 1.59 -11.51
CA ARG A 167 -18.90 0.16 -11.57
C ARG A 167 -17.57 -0.11 -12.26
N TRP A 168 -17.19 0.73 -13.20
CA TRP A 168 -15.94 0.61 -13.94
C TRP A 168 -14.70 0.88 -13.10
N ILE A 169 -14.81 1.57 -11.95
CA ILE A 169 -13.68 1.72 -11.02
C ILE A 169 -13.20 0.36 -10.49
N PHE A 170 -14.11 -0.62 -10.40
CA PHE A 170 -13.80 -1.98 -10.01
C PHE A 170 -13.43 -2.85 -11.21
N PHE A 171 -14.18 -2.73 -12.31
CA PHE A 171 -13.92 -3.54 -13.51
C PHE A 171 -12.58 -3.26 -14.15
N ILE A 172 -12.00 -2.07 -14.01
CA ILE A 172 -10.66 -1.74 -14.55
C ILE A 172 -9.54 -2.62 -13.94
N ASN A 173 -9.73 -3.10 -12.72
CA ASN A 173 -8.79 -4.01 -12.06
C ASN A 173 -8.79 -5.41 -12.68
N VAL A 174 -9.91 -5.83 -13.26
CA VAL A 174 -10.11 -7.21 -13.76
C VAL A 174 -9.16 -7.55 -14.92
N PRO A 175 -9.09 -6.78 -16.01
CA PRO A 175 -8.19 -7.12 -17.12
C PRO A 175 -6.72 -7.11 -16.68
N ILE A 176 -6.32 -6.18 -15.84
CA ILE A 176 -4.93 -6.10 -15.34
C ILE A 176 -4.63 -7.28 -14.42
N GLY A 177 -5.56 -7.61 -13.51
CA GLY A 177 -5.46 -8.76 -12.62
C GLY A 177 -5.39 -10.09 -13.38
N VAL A 178 -6.23 -10.27 -14.40
CA VAL A 178 -6.21 -11.48 -15.25
C VAL A 178 -4.89 -11.60 -16.01
N VAL A 179 -4.40 -10.51 -16.60
CA VAL A 179 -3.08 -10.53 -17.28
C VAL A 179 -1.97 -10.87 -16.27
N ALA A 180 -1.97 -10.26 -15.09
CA ALA A 180 -0.98 -10.56 -14.06
C ALA A 180 -1.08 -12.01 -13.56
N LEU A 181 -2.29 -12.59 -13.44
CA LEU A 181 -2.50 -14.01 -13.10
C LEU A 181 -1.95 -14.94 -14.18
N VAL A 182 -2.23 -14.67 -15.45
CA VAL A 182 -1.72 -15.48 -16.57
C VAL A 182 -0.19 -15.42 -16.61
N LEU A 183 0.38 -14.23 -16.56
CA LEU A 183 1.84 -14.06 -16.53
C LEU A 183 2.46 -14.72 -15.29
N GLY A 184 1.83 -14.58 -14.14
CA GLY A 184 2.28 -15.22 -12.91
C GLY A 184 2.23 -16.74 -12.97
N ALA A 185 1.18 -17.31 -13.53
CA ALA A 185 1.08 -18.76 -13.73
C ALA A 185 2.20 -19.29 -14.64
N LEU A 186 2.56 -18.55 -15.70
CA LEU A 186 3.56 -18.93 -16.69
C LEU A 186 5.00 -18.70 -16.24
N TRP A 187 5.27 -17.61 -15.50
CA TRP A 187 6.64 -17.16 -15.22
C TRP A 187 7.10 -17.46 -13.80
N LEU A 188 6.18 -17.48 -12.82
CA LEU A 188 6.56 -17.78 -11.44
C LEU A 188 6.85 -19.27 -11.28
N ARG A 189 7.85 -19.58 -10.46
CA ARG A 189 8.20 -20.95 -10.10
C ARG A 189 7.55 -21.33 -8.79
N ASN A 190 7.27 -22.61 -8.61
CA ASN A 190 6.90 -23.12 -7.30
C ASN A 190 8.14 -23.10 -6.42
N ASP A 191 8.08 -22.37 -5.32
CA ASP A 191 9.09 -22.46 -4.27
C ASP A 191 8.87 -23.77 -3.50
N GLU A 192 9.94 -24.39 -3.04
CA GLU A 192 9.83 -25.46 -2.08
C GLU A 192 9.20 -24.89 -0.80
N SER A 193 8.11 -25.50 -0.35
CA SER A 193 7.49 -25.14 0.93
C SER A 193 8.47 -25.40 2.06
N ALA A 194 8.78 -24.39 2.84
CA ALA A 194 9.59 -24.54 4.04
C ALA A 194 8.76 -25.24 5.14
N PRO A 195 9.41 -25.92 6.11
CA PRO A 195 8.69 -26.48 7.25
C PRO A 195 8.05 -25.34 8.05
N ALA A 196 6.81 -24.98 7.73
CA ALA A 196 6.04 -24.05 8.54
C ALA A 196 5.71 -24.73 9.88
N GLY A 197 6.13 -24.16 10.99
CA GLY A 197 5.72 -24.61 12.31
C GLY A 197 4.20 -24.58 12.49
N ARG A 198 3.72 -24.88 13.71
CA ARG A 198 2.29 -24.74 14.01
C ARG A 198 1.85 -23.31 13.83
N PHE A 199 0.64 -23.11 13.30
CA PHE A 199 0.05 -21.78 13.18
C PHE A 199 -0.20 -21.17 14.55
N ASP A 200 0.28 -19.97 14.76
CA ASP A 200 0.09 -19.22 16.01
C ASP A 200 -1.29 -18.56 16.01
N VAL A 201 -2.31 -19.36 16.41
CA VAL A 201 -3.69 -18.88 16.49
C VAL A 201 -3.86 -17.71 17.46
N PRO A 202 -3.31 -17.73 18.69
CA PRO A 202 -3.40 -16.58 19.60
C PRO A 202 -2.77 -15.32 19.02
N GLY A 203 -1.59 -15.42 18.41
CA GLY A 203 -0.94 -14.30 17.74
C GLY A 203 -1.76 -13.74 16.60
N PHE A 204 -2.37 -14.60 15.80
CA PHE A 204 -3.26 -14.17 14.71
C PHE A 204 -4.51 -13.45 15.24
N VAL A 205 -5.20 -14.02 16.22
CA VAL A 205 -6.42 -13.41 16.80
C VAL A 205 -6.11 -12.07 17.43
N LEU A 206 -5.05 -11.97 18.24
CA LEU A 206 -4.68 -10.72 18.90
C LEU A 206 -4.20 -9.65 17.90
N SER A 207 -3.42 -10.03 16.89
CA SER A 207 -3.00 -9.08 15.84
C SER A 207 -4.19 -8.62 15.01
N SER A 208 -5.11 -9.51 14.67
CA SER A 208 -6.34 -9.19 13.93
C SER A 208 -7.26 -8.25 14.72
N LEU A 209 -7.50 -8.54 15.99
CA LEU A 209 -8.29 -7.67 16.87
C LEU A 209 -7.61 -6.31 17.07
N GLY A 210 -6.29 -6.32 17.24
CA GLY A 210 -5.49 -5.09 17.37
C GLY A 210 -5.59 -4.20 16.14
N LEU A 211 -5.32 -4.77 14.97
CA LEU A 211 -5.37 -4.05 13.69
C LEU A 211 -6.80 -3.61 13.34
N ALA A 212 -7.76 -4.53 13.42
CA ALA A 212 -9.15 -4.23 13.12
C ALA A 212 -9.70 -3.14 14.06
N GLY A 213 -9.46 -3.26 15.37
CA GLY A 213 -9.95 -2.31 16.36
C GLY A 213 -9.35 -0.91 16.15
N VAL A 214 -8.04 -0.81 15.95
CA VAL A 214 -7.38 0.49 15.74
C VAL A 214 -7.76 1.10 14.39
N VAL A 215 -7.72 0.32 13.28
CA VAL A 215 -8.08 0.82 11.95
C VAL A 215 -9.53 1.27 11.92
N PHE A 216 -10.45 0.47 12.46
CA PHE A 216 -11.87 0.82 12.52
C PHE A 216 -12.09 2.08 13.36
N ALA A 217 -11.51 2.16 14.56
CA ALA A 217 -11.65 3.33 15.43
C ALA A 217 -11.17 4.62 14.77
N VAL A 218 -9.99 4.58 14.12
CA VAL A 218 -9.44 5.75 13.41
C VAL A 218 -10.31 6.13 12.21
N SER A 219 -10.90 5.14 11.52
CA SER A 219 -11.74 5.39 10.35
C SER A 219 -13.08 6.03 10.72
N ILE A 220 -13.71 5.62 11.81
CA ILE A 220 -15.03 6.18 12.22
C ILE A 220 -14.92 7.45 13.06
N ALA A 221 -13.78 7.70 13.71
CA ALA A 221 -13.60 8.83 14.62
C ALA A 221 -13.92 10.23 14.02
N PRO A 222 -13.62 10.51 12.74
CA PRO A 222 -14.01 11.78 12.10
C PRO A 222 -15.52 12.01 12.05
N ASP A 223 -16.32 10.95 11.90
CA ASP A 223 -17.77 11.04 11.74
C ASP A 223 -18.52 11.04 13.07
N VAL A 224 -18.16 10.10 13.98
CA VAL A 224 -18.90 9.94 15.25
C VAL A 224 -18.22 10.64 16.43
N GLY A 225 -16.95 10.99 16.30
CA GLY A 225 -16.16 11.66 17.32
C GLY A 225 -15.11 10.76 17.99
N TRP A 226 -13.99 11.37 18.39
CA TRP A 226 -12.87 10.67 19.06
C TRP A 226 -13.22 10.16 20.45
N LEU A 227 -14.19 10.78 21.13
CA LEU A 227 -14.65 10.40 22.46
C LEU A 227 -15.92 9.55 22.44
N ASP A 228 -16.42 9.19 21.27
CA ASP A 228 -17.58 8.30 21.14
C ASP A 228 -17.27 6.93 21.76
N PRO A 229 -18.23 6.32 22.50
CA PRO A 229 -18.04 5.02 23.14
C PRO A 229 -17.57 3.92 22.19
N LEU A 230 -18.07 3.87 20.96
CA LEU A 230 -17.68 2.87 19.96
C LEU A 230 -16.24 3.08 19.52
N THR A 231 -15.84 4.33 19.24
CA THR A 231 -14.46 4.70 18.91
C THR A 231 -13.49 4.32 20.01
N LEU A 232 -13.85 4.64 21.28
CA LEU A 232 -13.02 4.32 22.43
C LEU A 232 -12.91 2.82 22.67
N VAL A 233 -14.02 2.08 22.61
CA VAL A 233 -14.02 0.61 22.81
C VAL A 233 -13.17 -0.08 21.75
N CYS A 234 -13.36 0.27 20.48
CA CYS A 234 -12.59 -0.32 19.39
C CYS A 234 -11.11 0.07 19.47
N GLY A 235 -10.80 1.35 19.68
CA GLY A 235 -9.42 1.83 19.75
C GLY A 235 -8.65 1.31 20.96
N LEU A 236 -9.22 1.46 22.17
CA LEU A 236 -8.60 0.95 23.40
C LEU A 236 -8.56 -0.57 23.44
N GLY A 237 -9.60 -1.24 22.95
CA GLY A 237 -9.63 -2.69 22.81
C GLY A 237 -8.53 -3.20 21.84
N GLY A 238 -8.36 -2.53 20.71
CA GLY A 238 -7.28 -2.81 19.78
C GLY A 238 -5.89 -2.59 20.37
N LEU A 239 -5.69 -1.49 21.09
CA LEU A 239 -4.42 -1.22 21.80
C LEU A 239 -4.17 -2.22 22.93
N ALA A 240 -5.19 -2.64 23.67
CA ALA A 240 -5.08 -3.69 24.68
C ALA A 240 -4.70 -5.04 24.05
N ALA A 241 -5.27 -5.37 22.88
CA ALA A 241 -4.88 -6.58 22.14
C ALA A 241 -3.40 -6.54 21.75
N PHE A 242 -2.86 -5.41 21.30
CA PHE A 242 -1.43 -5.25 21.03
C PHE A 242 -0.58 -5.31 22.31
N ALA A 243 -1.05 -4.76 23.42
CA ALA A 243 -0.34 -4.83 24.69
C ALA A 243 -0.19 -6.29 25.20
N VAL A 244 -1.15 -7.16 24.89
CA VAL A 244 -1.07 -8.60 25.16
C VAL A 244 -0.25 -9.32 24.10
N LEU A 245 -0.40 -8.96 22.82
CA LEU A 245 0.29 -9.58 21.69
C LEU A 245 1.82 -9.48 21.82
N VAL A 246 2.34 -8.28 22.11
CA VAL A 246 3.79 -8.02 22.12
C VAL A 246 4.54 -8.96 23.07
N PRO A 247 4.21 -9.06 24.39
CA PRO A 247 4.90 -9.98 25.27
C PRO A 247 4.68 -11.46 24.90
N LEU A 248 3.53 -11.81 24.34
CA LEU A 248 3.25 -13.18 23.86
C LEU A 248 4.20 -13.54 22.72
N GLN A 249 4.29 -12.72 21.67
CA GLN A 249 5.13 -12.97 20.52
C GLN A 249 6.63 -13.03 20.86
N LEU A 250 7.08 -12.25 21.85
CA LEU A 250 8.47 -12.25 22.30
C LEU A 250 8.87 -13.52 23.10
N ARG A 251 7.88 -14.32 23.54
CA ARG A 251 8.09 -15.56 24.33
C ARG A 251 7.92 -16.84 23.52
N LEU A 252 7.28 -16.76 22.35
CA LEU A 252 7.03 -17.93 21.51
C LEU A 252 8.27 -18.31 20.69
N ASP A 253 8.54 -19.59 20.53
CA ASP A 253 9.63 -20.12 19.70
C ASP A 253 9.34 -19.92 18.19
N ASN A 254 8.07 -20.04 17.79
CA ASN A 254 7.61 -19.83 16.42
C ASN A 254 6.48 -18.79 16.37
N PRO A 255 6.79 -17.50 16.60
CA PRO A 255 5.80 -16.45 16.59
C PRO A 255 5.30 -16.17 15.16
N LEU A 256 4.04 -15.72 15.03
CA LEU A 256 3.50 -15.23 13.76
C LEU A 256 4.24 -13.96 13.29
N LEU A 257 4.49 -13.06 14.25
CA LEU A 257 5.20 -11.81 14.02
C LEU A 257 6.57 -11.86 14.72
N HIS A 258 7.65 -11.72 13.95
CA HIS A 258 9.01 -11.77 14.50
C HIS A 258 9.39 -10.43 15.16
N LEU A 259 8.68 -10.04 16.22
CA LEU A 259 8.92 -8.77 16.94
C LEU A 259 10.34 -8.69 17.54
N GLY A 260 11.06 -9.80 17.64
CA GLY A 260 12.46 -9.84 18.02
C GLY A 260 13.38 -9.00 17.08
N LEU A 261 12.98 -8.79 15.82
CA LEU A 261 13.69 -7.93 14.87
C LEU A 261 13.77 -6.46 15.34
N PHE A 262 12.79 -6.00 16.11
CA PHE A 262 12.82 -4.65 16.70
C PHE A 262 13.89 -4.47 17.79
N ARG A 263 14.56 -5.54 18.24
CA ARG A 263 15.76 -5.41 19.10
C ARG A 263 16.96 -4.87 18.31
N GLU A 264 16.98 -5.13 16.99
CA GLU A 264 18.00 -4.57 16.11
C GLU A 264 17.73 -3.06 15.93
N ARG A 265 18.77 -2.23 16.19
CA ARG A 265 18.64 -0.78 16.27
C ARG A 265 18.24 -0.15 14.92
N LEU A 266 18.84 -0.60 13.81
CA LEU A 266 18.56 -0.05 12.49
C LEU A 266 17.12 -0.38 12.07
N PHE A 267 16.71 -1.66 12.20
CA PHE A 267 15.36 -2.09 11.91
C PHE A 267 14.32 -1.26 12.68
N ARG A 268 14.48 -1.15 14.00
CA ARG A 268 13.56 -0.37 14.85
C ARG A 268 13.51 1.11 14.45
N THR A 269 14.68 1.75 14.28
CA THR A 269 14.76 3.18 13.99
C THR A 269 14.14 3.50 12.64
N PHE A 270 14.48 2.75 11.59
CA PHE A 270 13.97 3.04 10.25
C PHE A 270 12.49 2.68 10.08
N ASN A 271 11.97 1.66 10.78
CA ASN A 271 10.53 1.39 10.78
C ASN A 271 9.74 2.50 11.51
N LEU A 272 10.21 2.96 12.67
CA LEU A 272 9.56 4.09 13.37
C LEU A 272 9.60 5.38 12.54
N VAL A 273 10.75 5.73 11.98
CA VAL A 273 10.85 6.89 11.08
C VAL A 273 9.96 6.70 9.84
N GLY A 274 9.90 5.48 9.31
CA GLY A 274 9.05 5.12 8.18
C GLY A 274 7.57 5.41 8.44
N ILE A 275 7.05 5.04 9.61
CA ILE A 275 5.65 5.30 9.99
C ILE A 275 5.34 6.79 9.90
N PHE A 276 6.13 7.65 10.53
CA PHE A 276 5.92 9.09 10.50
C PHE A 276 6.12 9.69 9.09
N PHE A 277 7.11 9.19 8.37
CA PHE A 277 7.39 9.64 7.00
C PHE A 277 6.24 9.31 6.05
N TYR A 278 5.73 8.07 6.08
CA TYR A 278 4.59 7.65 5.25
C TYR A 278 3.30 8.37 5.67
N ALA A 279 3.05 8.55 6.97
CA ALA A 279 1.90 9.30 7.45
C ALA A 279 1.92 10.75 6.92
N GLY A 280 3.06 11.44 7.01
CA GLY A 280 3.22 12.79 6.44
C GLY A 280 3.17 12.82 4.91
N PHE A 281 3.66 11.76 4.26
CA PHE A 281 3.62 11.66 2.79
C PHE A 281 2.18 11.53 2.27
N ILE A 282 1.42 10.58 2.80
CA ILE A 282 0.02 10.33 2.39
C ILE A 282 -0.91 11.42 2.94
N GLY A 283 -0.71 11.84 4.19
CA GLY A 283 -1.52 12.87 4.82
C GLY A 283 -1.55 14.18 4.02
N LEU A 284 -0.40 14.61 3.49
CA LEU A 284 -0.37 15.79 2.63
C LEU A 284 -1.17 15.60 1.33
N LEU A 285 -1.09 14.41 0.71
CA LEU A 285 -1.85 14.14 -0.52
C LEU A 285 -3.36 14.30 -0.26
N ILE A 286 -3.85 13.78 0.84
CA ILE A 286 -5.26 13.87 1.24
C ILE A 286 -5.63 15.33 1.53
N VAL A 287 -4.87 16.01 2.41
CA VAL A 287 -5.15 17.39 2.81
C VAL A 287 -5.13 18.35 1.61
N LEU A 288 -4.15 18.19 0.72
CA LEU A 288 -4.05 19.04 -0.47
C LEU A 288 -5.21 18.77 -1.44
N THR A 289 -5.61 17.50 -1.62
CA THR A 289 -6.79 17.13 -2.42
C THR A 289 -8.05 17.79 -1.87
N LEU A 290 -8.30 17.64 -0.58
CA LEU A 290 -9.46 18.26 0.09
C LEU A 290 -9.44 19.79 -0.05
N TYR A 291 -8.31 20.43 0.21
CA TYR A 291 -8.15 21.88 0.06
C TYR A 291 -8.48 22.35 -1.35
N LEU A 292 -7.93 21.68 -2.37
CA LEU A 292 -8.18 22.05 -3.77
C LEU A 292 -9.63 21.85 -4.18
N GLN A 293 -10.28 20.78 -3.73
CA GLN A 293 -11.66 20.49 -4.08
C GLN A 293 -12.66 21.33 -3.26
N THR A 294 -12.53 21.37 -1.94
CA THR A 294 -13.54 21.99 -1.07
C THR A 294 -13.38 23.51 -0.96
N HIS A 295 -12.13 24.03 -0.90
CA HIS A 295 -11.88 25.46 -0.72
C HIS A 295 -11.70 26.21 -2.04
N ARG A 296 -11.11 25.54 -3.04
CA ARG A 296 -10.82 26.18 -4.32
C ARG A 296 -11.75 25.77 -5.45
N GLY A 297 -12.66 24.79 -5.21
CA GLY A 297 -13.67 24.35 -6.16
C GLY A 297 -13.13 23.64 -7.41
N TYR A 298 -11.88 23.14 -7.35
CA TYR A 298 -11.32 22.37 -8.46
C TYR A 298 -11.92 20.97 -8.50
N SER A 299 -12.00 20.40 -9.71
CA SER A 299 -12.39 19.00 -9.89
C SER A 299 -11.37 18.03 -9.28
N ALA A 300 -11.79 16.79 -9.03
CA ALA A 300 -10.90 15.73 -8.57
C ALA A 300 -9.74 15.49 -9.57
N PHE A 301 -10.04 15.62 -10.87
CA PHE A 301 -9.04 15.52 -11.92
C PHE A 301 -7.96 16.62 -11.84
N GLU A 302 -8.36 17.89 -11.68
CA GLU A 302 -7.42 19.01 -11.55
C GLU A 302 -6.57 18.93 -10.29
N ALA A 303 -7.18 18.51 -9.17
CA ALA A 303 -6.47 18.25 -7.92
C ALA A 303 -5.43 17.13 -8.08
N GLY A 304 -5.79 16.03 -8.73
CA GLY A 304 -4.89 14.94 -9.06
C GLY A 304 -3.75 15.35 -9.99
N LEU A 305 -4.07 16.09 -11.04
CA LEU A 305 -3.07 16.61 -11.99
C LEU A 305 -2.06 17.55 -11.32
N THR A 306 -2.52 18.37 -10.36
CA THR A 306 -1.65 19.26 -9.58
C THR A 306 -0.65 18.48 -8.71
N GLN A 307 -1.01 17.28 -8.28
CA GLN A 307 -0.15 16.41 -7.46
C GLN A 307 0.73 15.45 -8.28
N ALA A 308 0.36 15.17 -9.53
CA ALA A 308 1.09 14.26 -10.42
C ALA A 308 2.60 14.59 -10.58
N PRO A 309 3.05 15.87 -10.60
CA PRO A 309 4.47 16.20 -10.64
C PRO A 309 5.30 15.60 -9.50
N GLN A 310 4.70 15.35 -8.32
CA GLN A 310 5.38 14.67 -7.23
C GLN A 310 5.80 13.24 -7.61
N ALA A 311 4.91 12.49 -8.23
CA ALA A 311 5.22 11.14 -8.69
C ALA A 311 6.35 11.13 -9.71
N VAL A 312 6.36 12.11 -10.63
CA VAL A 312 7.45 12.32 -11.59
C VAL A 312 8.76 12.60 -10.87
N GLY A 313 8.77 13.49 -9.87
CA GLY A 313 9.96 13.82 -9.08
C GLY A 313 10.54 12.60 -8.35
N VAL A 314 9.67 11.80 -7.69
CA VAL A 314 10.07 10.55 -7.03
C VAL A 314 10.66 9.57 -8.05
N PHE A 315 9.98 9.35 -9.17
CA PHE A 315 10.43 8.43 -10.21
C PHE A 315 11.79 8.82 -10.80
N LEU A 316 11.96 10.07 -11.18
CA LEU A 316 13.19 10.58 -11.77
C LEU A 316 14.37 10.38 -10.82
N LEU A 317 14.20 10.77 -9.55
CA LEU A 317 15.33 10.67 -8.63
C LEU A 317 15.58 9.23 -8.16
N SER A 318 14.57 8.46 -7.86
CA SER A 318 14.75 7.06 -7.45
C SER A 318 15.43 6.22 -8.53
N ASN A 319 15.08 6.41 -9.81
CA ASN A 319 15.56 5.54 -10.89
C ASN A 319 16.77 6.11 -11.65
N LEU A 320 16.80 7.41 -11.96
CA LEU A 320 17.84 7.99 -12.81
C LEU A 320 19.06 8.49 -12.04
N ALA A 321 18.83 9.20 -10.94
CA ALA A 321 19.91 9.82 -10.17
C ALA A 321 20.27 9.06 -8.91
N GLY A 322 19.35 8.28 -8.33
CA GLY A 322 19.49 7.66 -7.02
C GLY A 322 20.75 6.80 -6.89
N ARG A 323 21.06 5.95 -7.88
CA ARG A 323 22.28 5.12 -7.87
C ARG A 323 23.57 5.92 -7.91
N ARG A 324 23.62 7.01 -8.70
CA ARG A 324 24.81 7.88 -8.80
C ARG A 324 25.00 8.67 -7.52
N LEU A 325 23.91 9.23 -6.98
CA LEU A 325 23.94 9.97 -5.73
C LEU A 325 24.30 9.07 -4.54
N TYR A 326 23.69 7.88 -4.47
CA TYR A 326 23.97 6.89 -3.41
C TYR A 326 25.44 6.49 -3.37
N ARG A 327 26.06 6.24 -4.54
CA ARG A 327 27.50 5.93 -4.62
C ARG A 327 28.38 7.11 -4.28
N ARG A 328 27.95 8.34 -4.58
CA ARG A 328 28.76 9.56 -4.35
C ARG A 328 28.65 10.08 -2.92
N PHE A 329 27.47 10.10 -2.34
CA PHE A 329 27.21 10.73 -1.05
C PHE A 329 26.99 9.71 0.08
N GLY A 330 26.63 8.48 -0.26
CA GLY A 330 26.27 7.45 0.71
C GLY A 330 24.83 7.58 1.24
N PRO A 331 24.37 6.60 2.04
CA PRO A 331 22.97 6.51 2.49
C PRO A 331 22.58 7.63 3.47
N ARG A 332 23.46 7.97 4.42
CA ARG A 332 23.15 8.91 5.51
C ARG A 332 22.89 10.34 5.02
N PRO A 333 23.78 10.99 4.22
CA PRO A 333 23.51 12.32 3.69
C PRO A 333 22.30 12.38 2.77
N MET A 334 22.07 11.32 1.96
CA MET A 334 20.88 11.25 1.10
C MET A 334 19.59 11.20 1.92
N PHE A 335 19.55 10.37 2.96
CA PHE A 335 18.39 10.26 3.84
C PHE A 335 18.09 11.59 4.57
N ILE A 336 19.11 12.20 5.18
CA ILE A 336 18.96 13.46 5.92
C ILE A 336 18.56 14.59 4.97
N GLY A 337 19.27 14.77 3.85
CA GLY A 337 19.00 15.82 2.87
C GLY A 337 17.63 15.68 2.22
N GLY A 338 17.23 14.43 1.90
CA GLY A 338 15.91 14.17 1.35
C GLY A 338 14.78 14.44 2.34
N THR A 339 14.93 13.99 3.58
CA THR A 339 13.94 14.26 4.64
C THR A 339 13.81 15.75 4.92
N PHE A 340 14.94 16.48 4.99
CA PHE A 340 14.95 17.93 5.16
C PHE A 340 14.29 18.64 3.97
N GLY A 341 14.61 18.26 2.73
CA GLY A 341 13.98 18.81 1.54
C GLY A 341 12.47 18.54 1.51
N ALA A 342 12.04 17.32 1.85
CA ALA A 342 10.63 16.99 1.96
C ALA A 342 9.90 17.83 3.02
N LEU A 343 10.54 18.07 4.17
CA LEU A 343 10.02 18.96 5.22
C LEU A 343 9.88 20.40 4.73
N VAL A 344 10.91 20.95 4.09
CA VAL A 344 10.91 22.33 3.56
C VAL A 344 9.78 22.49 2.53
N PHE A 345 9.69 21.62 1.52
CA PHE A 345 8.67 21.74 0.48
C PHE A 345 7.25 21.43 0.99
N THR A 346 7.10 20.62 2.02
CA THR A 346 5.81 20.46 2.74
C THR A 346 5.46 21.73 3.50
N GLY A 347 6.45 22.35 4.19
CA GLY A 347 6.26 23.60 4.93
C GLY A 347 5.90 24.78 4.02
N VAL A 348 6.49 24.87 2.82
CA VAL A 348 6.13 25.91 1.84
C VAL A 348 4.66 25.83 1.42
N LEU A 349 4.08 24.63 1.36
CA LEU A 349 2.67 24.45 1.02
C LEU A 349 1.70 25.02 2.06
N VAL A 350 2.14 25.29 3.30
CA VAL A 350 1.34 26.00 4.32
C VAL A 350 1.01 27.43 3.89
N PHE A 351 1.86 28.04 3.06
CA PHE A 351 1.66 29.40 2.54
C PHE A 351 0.81 29.46 1.24
N VAL A 352 0.30 28.31 0.79
CA VAL A 352 -0.59 28.25 -0.37
C VAL A 352 -1.91 28.93 0.00
N SER A 353 -2.30 29.92 -0.81
CA SER A 353 -3.54 30.69 -0.68
C SER A 353 -4.47 30.46 -1.87
N ALA A 354 -5.68 31.01 -1.80
CA ALA A 354 -6.64 30.91 -2.92
C ALA A 354 -6.11 31.50 -4.23
N SER A 355 -5.18 32.47 -4.16
CA SER A 355 -4.58 33.12 -5.33
C SER A 355 -3.35 32.39 -5.90
N THR A 356 -2.82 31.38 -5.20
CA THR A 356 -1.62 30.65 -5.65
C THR A 356 -1.94 29.85 -6.93
N PRO A 357 -1.23 30.05 -8.04
CA PRO A 357 -1.50 29.32 -9.27
C PRO A 357 -1.16 27.83 -9.16
N LEU A 358 -1.96 26.94 -9.78
CA LEU A 358 -1.79 25.48 -9.69
C LEU A 358 -0.42 25.01 -10.15
N TRP A 359 0.15 25.63 -11.20
CA TRP A 359 1.48 25.25 -11.66
C TRP A 359 2.57 25.43 -10.60
N LEU A 360 2.44 26.45 -9.73
CA LEU A 360 3.38 26.69 -8.65
C LEU A 360 3.26 25.63 -7.56
N ILE A 361 2.03 25.24 -7.21
CA ILE A 361 1.76 24.11 -6.31
C ILE A 361 2.38 22.84 -6.90
N GLY A 362 2.15 22.57 -8.19
CA GLY A 362 2.75 21.45 -8.91
C GLY A 362 4.29 21.47 -8.90
N ALA A 363 4.91 22.63 -9.03
CA ALA A 363 6.35 22.78 -8.94
C ALA A 363 6.88 22.44 -7.53
N PHE A 364 6.21 22.87 -6.46
CA PHE A 364 6.57 22.48 -5.09
C PHE A 364 6.34 20.99 -4.85
N MET A 365 5.28 20.41 -5.40
CA MET A 365 5.03 18.97 -5.34
C MET A 365 6.13 18.19 -6.08
N PHE A 366 6.60 18.67 -7.24
CA PHE A 366 7.73 18.08 -7.94
C PHE A 366 9.02 18.09 -7.10
N LEU A 367 9.39 19.23 -6.51
CA LEU A 367 10.58 19.38 -5.68
C LEU A 367 10.48 18.51 -4.41
N ARG A 368 9.28 18.43 -3.82
CA ARG A 368 9.00 17.50 -2.72
C ARG A 368 9.19 16.06 -3.19
N GLY A 369 8.69 15.70 -4.36
CA GLY A 369 8.86 14.38 -4.96
C GLY A 369 10.32 14.00 -5.16
N VAL A 370 11.13 14.93 -5.69
CA VAL A 370 12.60 14.79 -5.80
C VAL A 370 13.21 14.50 -4.43
N SER A 371 12.84 15.25 -3.40
CA SER A 371 13.33 15.07 -2.03
C SER A 371 12.93 13.70 -1.45
N VAL A 372 11.68 13.32 -1.59
CA VAL A 372 11.14 12.01 -1.17
C VAL A 372 11.86 10.86 -1.87
N GLY A 373 12.15 10.99 -3.17
CA GLY A 373 12.89 9.98 -3.94
C GLY A 373 14.29 9.68 -3.40
N THR A 374 14.94 10.63 -2.71
CA THR A 374 16.24 10.38 -2.06
C THR A 374 16.14 9.65 -0.72
N VAL A 375 14.97 9.63 -0.08
CA VAL A 375 14.76 9.00 1.24
C VAL A 375 14.55 7.50 1.11
N PHE A 376 13.77 7.08 0.13
CA PHE A 376 13.31 5.71 0.04
C PHE A 376 14.43 4.67 -0.15
N LEU A 377 15.39 4.92 -1.03
CA LEU A 377 16.47 3.98 -1.30
C LEU A 377 17.33 3.71 -0.05
N PRO A 378 17.84 4.73 0.67
CA PRO A 378 18.56 4.50 1.92
C PRO A 378 17.71 3.84 3.00
N MET A 379 16.44 4.18 3.11
CA MET A 379 15.54 3.62 4.11
C MET A 379 15.34 2.12 3.90
N GLN A 380 15.01 1.70 2.68
CA GLN A 380 14.82 0.28 2.35
C GLN A 380 16.10 -0.53 2.53
N THR A 381 17.24 0.00 2.06
CA THR A 381 18.52 -0.70 2.24
C THR A 381 18.92 -0.86 3.70
N ALA A 382 18.62 0.14 4.55
CA ALA A 382 18.94 0.09 5.97
C ALA A 382 18.03 -0.89 6.75
N ILE A 383 16.73 -0.94 6.45
CA ILE A 383 15.79 -1.86 7.09
C ILE A 383 16.24 -3.32 6.90
N TYR A 384 16.67 -3.68 5.69
CA TYR A 384 16.96 -5.07 5.35
C TYR A 384 18.46 -5.43 5.40
N SER A 385 19.36 -4.49 5.74
CA SER A 385 20.82 -4.70 5.69
C SER A 385 21.34 -5.80 6.62
N ASN A 386 20.71 -6.00 7.78
CA ASN A 386 21.16 -6.91 8.83
C ASN A 386 20.21 -8.09 9.04
N ILE A 387 19.22 -8.30 8.14
CA ILE A 387 18.25 -9.39 8.28
C ILE A 387 18.73 -10.60 7.50
N ALA A 388 18.78 -11.77 8.16
CA ALA A 388 19.11 -13.03 7.51
C ALA A 388 18.03 -13.41 6.46
N ASP A 389 18.45 -13.98 5.33
CA ASP A 389 17.55 -14.34 4.22
C ASP A 389 16.36 -15.22 4.64
N ALA A 390 16.56 -16.09 5.64
CA ALA A 390 15.48 -16.92 6.20
C ALA A 390 14.40 -16.13 6.96
N GLN A 391 14.67 -14.90 7.35
CA GLN A 391 13.74 -14.04 8.11
C GLN A 391 13.06 -12.98 7.24
N LEU A 392 13.50 -12.81 5.99
CA LEU A 392 12.97 -11.78 5.08
C LEU A 392 11.48 -11.94 4.76
N SER A 393 10.94 -13.17 4.79
CA SER A 393 9.51 -13.42 4.55
C SER A 393 8.63 -13.06 5.74
N ARG A 394 9.23 -12.83 6.91
CA ARG A 394 8.54 -12.55 8.17
C ARG A 394 8.93 -11.18 8.78
N ALA A 395 9.82 -10.44 8.11
CA ALA A 395 10.22 -9.06 8.41
C ALA A 395 9.45 -8.04 7.58
#